data_c4061f0822b1fbe56a1c302ec2e7fd91
#
_entry.id   c4061f0822b1fbe56a1c302ec2e7fd91
#
_cell.length_a   1.000
_cell.length_b   1.000
_cell.length_c   1.000
_cell.angle_alpha   90.00
_cell.angle_beta   90.00
_cell.angle_gamma   90.00
#
_symmetry.space_group_name_H-M   'P 1'
#
loop_
_entity.id
_entity.type
_entity.pdbx_description
1 polymer ?
#
loop_
_entity_poly.entity_id
_entity_poly.type
_entity_poly.pdbx_seq_one_letter_code
_entity_poly.pdbx_strand_id
1 'polypeptide(L)'
;MQAAKLGTVKLESAKNNDANLKKLAGHRIDCFASDRAAARYAARQLGAYFASTGFKLQEAVELSGEDTFIGYSVKSQPAYRADFIAKMDAALEAMKRNGQLAEIVAEYLR
;
A
#
# COMPACT_ATOMS: atom_id res chain seq x y z
N MET A 1 11.29 -12.29 12.88
CA MET A 1 10.17 -12.23 13.84
C MET A 1 10.38 -13.26 14.94
N GLN A 2 10.50 -12.78 16.17
CA GLN A 2 10.76 -13.62 17.34
C GLN A 2 9.58 -14.55 17.65
N ALA A 3 8.33 -14.06 17.54
CA ALA A 3 7.14 -14.86 17.79
C ALA A 3 7.03 -16.08 16.87
N ALA A 4 7.42 -15.95 15.61
CA ALA A 4 7.45 -17.07 14.67
C ALA A 4 8.51 -18.12 15.07
N LYS A 5 9.69 -17.66 15.52
CA LYS A 5 10.76 -18.57 16.00
C LYS A 5 10.36 -19.34 17.25
N LEU A 6 9.52 -18.75 18.10
CA LEU A 6 9.01 -19.37 19.31
C LEU A 6 7.77 -20.26 19.05
N GLY A 7 7.30 -20.34 17.82
CA GLY A 7 6.10 -21.10 17.48
C GLY A 7 4.76 -20.48 17.91
N THR A 8 4.80 -19.24 18.44
CA THR A 8 3.59 -18.51 18.87
C THR A 8 2.77 -18.03 17.67
N VAL A 9 3.43 -17.71 16.56
CA VAL A 9 2.82 -17.27 15.31
C VAL A 9 3.33 -18.13 14.17
N LYS A 10 2.42 -18.67 13.39
CA LYS A 10 2.75 -19.40 12.17
C LYS A 10 2.82 -18.44 10.99
N LEU A 11 3.96 -18.39 10.32
CA LEU A 11 4.16 -17.57 9.13
C LEU A 11 3.95 -18.39 7.86
N GLU A 12 3.28 -17.79 6.91
CA GLU A 12 3.08 -18.35 5.57
C GLU A 12 3.41 -17.28 4.53
N SER A 13 4.27 -17.65 3.58
CA SER A 13 4.65 -16.73 2.49
C SER A 13 3.58 -16.69 1.41
N ALA A 14 3.45 -15.53 0.78
CA ALA A 14 2.63 -15.36 -0.40
C ALA A 14 3.37 -14.55 -1.46
N LYS A 15 3.00 -14.75 -2.71
CA LYS A 15 3.65 -14.11 -3.85
C LYS A 15 3.34 -12.61 -3.94
N ASN A 16 2.14 -12.21 -3.55
CA ASN A 16 1.66 -10.83 -3.64
C ASN A 16 0.43 -10.61 -2.74
N ASN A 17 -0.09 -9.38 -2.71
CA ASN A 17 -1.28 -9.04 -1.94
C ASN A 17 -2.54 -9.78 -2.41
N ASP A 18 -2.70 -10.02 -3.70
CA ASP A 18 -3.83 -10.76 -4.23
C ASP A 18 -3.91 -12.17 -3.66
N ALA A 19 -2.77 -12.86 -3.60
CA ALA A 19 -2.68 -14.19 -3.00
C ALA A 19 -3.01 -14.15 -1.50
N ASN A 20 -2.53 -13.16 -0.78
CA ASN A 20 -2.85 -12.98 0.64
C ASN A 20 -4.33 -12.69 0.87
N LEU A 21 -4.94 -11.84 0.06
CA LEU A 21 -6.36 -11.52 0.16
C LEU A 21 -7.23 -12.76 -0.08
N LYS A 22 -6.89 -13.57 -1.07
CA LYS A 22 -7.60 -14.82 -1.35
C LYS A 22 -7.46 -15.84 -0.22
N LYS A 23 -6.26 -15.96 0.35
CA LYS A 23 -6.04 -16.81 1.53
C LYS A 23 -6.85 -16.34 2.73
N LEU A 24 -6.88 -15.02 2.96
CA LEU A 24 -7.66 -14.42 4.05
C LEU A 24 -9.15 -14.68 3.86
N ALA A 25 -9.68 -14.44 2.68
CA ALA A 25 -11.09 -14.70 2.36
C ALA A 25 -11.46 -16.18 2.47
N GLY A 26 -10.51 -17.07 2.16
CA GLY A 26 -10.68 -18.52 2.29
C GLY A 26 -10.39 -19.08 3.68
N HIS A 27 -10.20 -18.23 4.68
CA HIS A 27 -9.89 -18.63 6.07
C HIS A 27 -8.63 -19.47 6.23
N ARG A 28 -7.69 -19.36 5.29
CA ARG A 28 -6.40 -20.05 5.34
C ARG A 28 -5.39 -19.32 6.23
N ILE A 29 -5.48 -18.01 6.28
CA ILE A 29 -4.70 -17.17 7.20
C ILE A 29 -5.66 -16.26 7.97
N ASP A 30 -5.23 -15.77 9.12
CA ASP A 30 -6.04 -14.90 9.99
C ASP A 30 -5.81 -13.42 9.69
N CYS A 31 -4.59 -13.06 9.28
CA CYS A 31 -4.22 -11.69 8.93
C CYS A 31 -2.94 -11.68 8.08
N PHE A 32 -2.64 -10.56 7.48
CA PHE A 32 -1.36 -10.34 6.82
C PHE A 32 -0.93 -8.88 6.98
N ALA A 33 0.38 -8.65 6.92
CA ALA A 33 0.96 -7.31 6.97
C ALA A 33 1.17 -6.78 5.56
N SER A 34 0.77 -5.53 5.33
CA SER A 34 0.92 -4.87 4.04
C SER A 34 0.87 -3.37 4.19
N ASP A 35 1.27 -2.65 3.15
CA ASP A 35 0.97 -1.23 3.02
C ASP A 35 -0.53 -1.03 2.90
N ARG A 36 -1.07 -0.04 3.63
CA ARG A 36 -2.51 0.24 3.68
C ARG A 36 -3.10 0.52 2.31
N ALA A 37 -2.50 1.42 1.55
CA ALA A 37 -2.98 1.80 0.23
C ALA A 37 -2.91 0.65 -0.76
N ALA A 38 -1.80 -0.09 -0.76
CA ALA A 38 -1.62 -1.25 -1.64
C ALA A 38 -2.64 -2.36 -1.35
N ALA A 39 -2.90 -2.65 -0.08
CA ALA A 39 -3.88 -3.66 0.31
C ALA A 39 -5.32 -3.24 -0.08
N ARG A 40 -5.68 -1.99 0.14
CA ARG A 40 -6.99 -1.46 -0.25
C ARG A 40 -7.20 -1.46 -1.76
N TYR A 41 -6.18 -1.06 -2.50
CA TYR A 41 -6.23 -1.09 -3.96
C TYR A 41 -6.40 -2.52 -4.49
N ALA A 42 -5.62 -3.47 -3.98
CA ALA A 42 -5.73 -4.88 -4.35
C ALA A 42 -7.11 -5.44 -4.01
N ALA A 43 -7.66 -5.13 -2.85
CA ALA A 43 -9.00 -5.54 -2.45
C ALA A 43 -10.08 -4.98 -3.39
N ARG A 44 -9.95 -3.72 -3.82
CA ARG A 44 -10.84 -3.09 -4.79
C ARG A 44 -10.79 -3.82 -6.15
N GLN A 45 -9.59 -4.15 -6.63
CA GLN A 45 -9.42 -4.87 -7.89
C GLN A 45 -10.05 -6.27 -7.85
N LEU A 46 -10.07 -6.89 -6.69
CA LEU A 46 -10.68 -8.20 -6.47
C LEU A 46 -12.14 -8.14 -6.01
N GLY A 47 -12.75 -6.96 -6.05
CA GLY A 47 -14.11 -6.75 -5.54
C GLY A 47 -15.15 -7.69 -6.12
N ALA A 48 -15.10 -7.94 -7.43
CA ALA A 48 -16.00 -8.88 -8.09
C ALA A 48 -15.79 -10.32 -7.59
N TYR A 49 -14.56 -10.71 -7.33
CA TYR A 49 -14.22 -12.04 -6.77
C TYR A 49 -14.82 -12.23 -5.38
N PHE A 50 -14.82 -11.18 -4.56
CA PHE A 50 -15.31 -11.24 -3.18
C PHE A 50 -16.79 -10.92 -3.00
N ALA A 51 -17.45 -10.40 -4.02
CA ALA A 51 -18.83 -9.93 -3.92
C ALA A 51 -19.81 -10.99 -3.41
N SER A 52 -19.61 -12.25 -3.82
CA SER A 52 -20.46 -13.38 -3.41
C SER A 52 -20.06 -13.99 -2.05
N THR A 53 -18.89 -13.63 -1.51
CA THR A 53 -18.37 -14.24 -0.27
C THR A 53 -18.73 -13.47 0.98
N GLY A 54 -19.17 -12.22 0.85
CA GLY A 54 -19.38 -11.33 1.98
C GLY A 54 -18.08 -10.86 2.64
N PHE A 55 -16.94 -11.13 2.03
CA PHE A 55 -15.63 -10.75 2.54
C PHE A 55 -15.46 -9.23 2.62
N LYS A 56 -14.96 -8.75 3.76
CA LYS A 56 -14.60 -7.35 3.96
C LYS A 56 -13.22 -7.28 4.57
N LEU A 57 -12.34 -6.48 3.95
CA LEU A 57 -11.02 -6.21 4.49
C LEU A 57 -11.13 -5.18 5.62
N GLN A 58 -10.57 -5.51 6.78
CA GLN A 58 -10.53 -4.63 7.93
C GLN A 58 -9.11 -4.44 8.41
N GLU A 59 -8.74 -3.19 8.71
CA GLU A 59 -7.44 -2.88 9.31
C GLU A 59 -7.51 -3.16 10.81
N ALA A 60 -6.59 -3.98 11.31
CA ALA A 60 -6.52 -4.34 12.72
C ALA A 60 -5.63 -3.38 13.52
N VAL A 61 -4.40 -3.15 13.02
CA VAL A 61 -3.42 -2.32 13.73
C VAL A 61 -2.38 -1.77 12.74
N GLU A 62 -1.89 -0.57 13.00
CA GLU A 62 -0.76 0.01 12.30
C GLU A 62 0.54 -0.48 12.95
N LEU A 63 1.41 -1.12 12.17
CA LEU A 63 2.68 -1.65 12.64
C LEU A 63 3.81 -0.62 12.55
N SER A 64 3.81 0.18 11.49
CA SER A 64 4.78 1.26 11.28
C SER A 64 4.22 2.26 10.29
N GLY A 65 4.72 3.49 10.34
CA GLY A 65 4.44 4.52 9.35
C GLY A 65 5.76 5.09 8.86
N GLU A 66 5.95 5.12 7.55
CA GLU A 66 7.15 5.66 6.91
C GLU A 66 6.78 6.63 5.80
N ASP A 67 7.60 7.68 5.65
CA ASP A 67 7.47 8.61 4.54
C ASP A 67 7.97 7.95 3.27
N THR A 68 7.32 8.27 2.16
CA THR A 68 7.76 7.86 0.82
C THR A 68 8.22 9.07 0.03
N PHE A 69 9.17 8.84 -0.85
CA PHE A 69 9.83 9.90 -1.60
C PHE A 69 9.90 9.55 -3.08
N ILE A 70 9.91 10.57 -3.94
CA ILE A 70 10.22 10.38 -5.35
C ILE A 70 11.72 10.18 -5.49
N GLY A 71 12.14 9.06 -6.09
CA GLY A 71 13.53 8.77 -6.35
C GLY A 71 13.97 9.27 -7.74
N TYR A 72 15.20 9.75 -7.82
CA TYR A 72 15.82 10.19 -9.07
C TYR A 72 17.10 9.40 -9.30
N SER A 73 17.31 8.95 -10.55
CA SER A 73 18.50 8.19 -10.88
C SER A 73 19.76 9.04 -10.75
N VAL A 74 20.76 8.55 -10.01
CA VAL A 74 22.08 9.21 -9.90
C VAL A 74 22.85 9.17 -11.22
N LYS A 75 22.49 8.26 -12.12
CA LYS A 75 23.13 8.13 -13.43
C LYS A 75 22.60 9.09 -14.48
N SER A 76 21.41 9.67 -14.26
CA SER A 76 20.78 10.63 -15.16
C SER A 76 20.81 12.00 -14.51
N GLN A 77 21.65 12.87 -15.01
CA GLN A 77 21.82 14.23 -14.48
C GLN A 77 21.72 15.28 -15.60
N PRO A 78 20.52 15.45 -16.19
CA PRO A 78 20.30 16.51 -17.15
C PRO A 78 20.41 17.89 -16.50
N ALA A 79 20.72 18.91 -17.27
CA ALA A 79 20.90 20.27 -16.75
C ALA A 79 19.68 20.81 -16.02
N TYR A 80 18.48 20.37 -16.38
CA TYR A 80 17.22 20.80 -15.74
C TYR A 80 16.87 20.04 -14.48
N ARG A 81 17.69 19.07 -14.04
CA ARG A 81 17.35 18.17 -12.91
C ARG A 81 17.03 18.90 -11.62
N ALA A 82 17.90 19.85 -11.21
CA ALA A 82 17.70 20.60 -9.98
C ALA A 82 16.41 21.43 -10.01
N ASP A 83 16.13 22.09 -11.13
CA ASP A 83 14.91 22.85 -11.33
C ASP A 83 13.66 21.94 -11.32
N PHE A 84 13.75 20.82 -11.99
CA PHE A 84 12.67 19.84 -12.03
C PHE A 84 12.33 19.31 -10.62
N ILE A 85 13.33 18.92 -9.83
CA ILE A 85 13.14 18.41 -8.46
C ILE A 85 12.48 19.49 -7.60
N ALA A 86 12.95 20.74 -7.65
CA ALA A 86 12.38 21.83 -6.89
C ALA A 86 10.90 22.09 -7.26
N LYS A 87 10.59 22.08 -8.54
CA LYS A 87 9.21 22.28 -9.02
C LYS A 87 8.30 21.11 -8.64
N MET A 88 8.80 19.88 -8.71
CA MET A 88 8.04 18.69 -8.31
C MET A 88 7.72 18.72 -6.82
N ASP A 89 8.71 19.04 -5.98
CA ASP A 89 8.51 19.16 -4.53
C ASP A 89 7.49 20.25 -4.18
N ALA A 90 7.58 21.42 -4.83
CA ALA A 90 6.64 22.52 -4.63
C ALA A 90 5.22 22.13 -5.08
N ALA A 91 5.08 21.42 -6.19
CA ALA A 91 3.80 20.96 -6.70
C ALA A 91 3.15 19.94 -5.75
N LEU A 92 3.92 18.98 -5.24
CA LEU A 92 3.43 18.00 -4.26
C LEU A 92 3.00 18.66 -2.95
N GLU A 93 3.78 19.62 -2.45
CA GLU A 93 3.41 20.38 -1.26
C GLU A 93 2.09 21.13 -1.46
N ALA A 94 1.90 21.78 -2.61
CA ALA A 94 0.67 22.48 -2.94
C ALA A 94 -0.53 21.51 -3.01
N MET A 95 -0.34 20.34 -3.62
CA MET A 95 -1.39 19.31 -3.73
C MET A 95 -1.77 18.73 -2.38
N LYS A 96 -0.83 18.59 -1.46
CA LYS A 96 -1.12 18.18 -0.08
C LYS A 96 -1.95 19.22 0.65
N ARG A 97 -1.57 20.50 0.55
CA ARG A 97 -2.23 21.60 1.26
C ARG A 97 -3.65 21.87 0.75
N ASN A 98 -3.90 21.77 -0.56
CA ASN A 98 -5.20 22.07 -1.15
C ASN A 98 -6.16 20.87 -1.21
N GLY A 99 -5.74 19.69 -0.72
CA GLY A 99 -6.55 18.48 -0.72
C GLY A 99 -6.59 17.70 -2.03
N GLN A 100 -5.93 18.17 -3.07
CA GLN A 100 -5.93 17.55 -4.39
C GLN A 100 -5.32 16.14 -4.38
N LEU A 101 -4.22 15.96 -3.64
CA LEU A 101 -3.60 14.65 -3.49
C LEU A 101 -4.54 13.67 -2.78
N ALA A 102 -5.21 14.11 -1.72
CA ALA A 102 -6.18 13.30 -1.00
C ALA A 102 -7.35 12.86 -1.88
N GLU A 103 -7.83 13.73 -2.76
CA GLU A 103 -8.89 13.40 -3.73
C GLU A 103 -8.45 12.32 -4.71
N ILE A 104 -7.24 12.44 -5.27
CA ILE A 104 -6.69 11.45 -6.18
C ILE A 104 -6.57 10.08 -5.49
N VAL A 105 -6.02 10.05 -4.30
CA VAL A 105 -5.88 8.80 -3.52
C VAL A 105 -7.26 8.20 -3.24
N ALA A 106 -8.22 9.01 -2.81
CA ALA A 106 -9.57 8.54 -2.51
C ALA A 106 -10.27 7.95 -3.74
N GLU A 107 -10.05 8.52 -4.92
CA GLU A 107 -10.60 7.98 -6.17
C GLU A 107 -10.15 6.53 -6.44
N TYR A 108 -8.88 6.24 -6.18
CA TYR A 108 -8.32 4.90 -6.40
C TYR A 108 -8.63 3.91 -5.29
N LEU A 109 -8.97 4.37 -4.08
CA LEU A 109 -9.18 3.52 -2.91
C LEU A 109 -10.64 3.33 -2.49
N ARG A 110 -11.56 3.94 -3.22
CA ARG A 110 -13.00 3.82 -2.91
C ARG A 110 -13.59 2.45 -3.18
#